data_87b8fa550320c977cc457e7018571aca
#
_entry.id   87b8fa550320c977cc457e7018571aca
#
_cell.length_a   1.000
_cell.length_b   1.000
_cell.length_c   1.000
_cell.angle_alpha   90.00
_cell.angle_beta   90.00
_cell.angle_gamma   90.00
#
_symmetry.space_group_name_H-M   'P 1'
#
loop_
_entity.id
_entity.type
_entity.pdbx_description
1 polymer ?
#
loop_
_entity_poly.entity_id
_entity_poly.type
_entity_poly.pdbx_seq_one_letter_code
_entity_poly.pdbx_strand_id
1 'polypeptide(L)'
;MLLSGRFSSGEAPLERRMAETLSRVEGAGRVSVVLRCGEDGAAQGAVIVAEGADDLRVMLSLQRAAQSLLGVETARIEVLPMEGGQS
;
A
#
# COMPACT_ATOMS: atom_id res chain seq x y z
N MET A 1 -3.83 11.28 -22.70
CA MET A 1 -3.82 11.32 -22.29
C MET A 1 -3.88 11.50 -21.20
N LEU A 2 -3.84 11.83 -20.77
CA LEU A 2 -3.89 12.11 -19.79
C LEU A 2 -4.25 11.38 -18.82
N LEU A 3 -4.88 10.71 -18.79
CA LEU A 3 -5.20 9.93 -17.83
C LEU A 3 -4.27 9.05 -17.48
N SER A 4 -3.36 8.86 -18.18
CA SER A 4 -2.39 7.92 -17.87
C SER A 4 -1.77 8.20 -16.59
N GLY A 5 -1.70 9.38 -16.20
CA GLY A 5 -1.02 9.65 -14.99
C GLY A 5 -1.66 9.07 -13.80
N ARG A 6 -2.91 8.83 -13.80
CA ARG A 6 -3.46 8.34 -12.65
C ARG A 6 -3.37 6.95 -12.51
N PHE A 7 -3.08 6.22 -13.47
CA PHE A 7 -2.89 4.85 -13.30
C PHE A 7 -1.53 4.43 -13.20
N SER A 8 -0.60 5.29 -13.07
CA SER A 8 0.74 4.85 -12.98
C SER A 8 0.99 4.34 -11.69
N SER A 9 0.36 3.37 -11.31
CA SER A 9 0.46 2.87 -10.04
C SER A 9 1.84 2.74 -9.57
N GLY A 10 2.12 3.13 -8.41
CA GLY A 10 3.43 3.01 -7.86
C GLY A 10 4.35 4.09 -8.28
N GLU A 11 3.92 4.93 -9.23
CA GLU A 11 4.78 5.94 -9.64
C GLU A 11 4.51 7.25 -9.01
N ALA A 12 3.37 7.46 -8.40
CA ALA A 12 3.13 8.70 -7.69
C ALA A 12 4.07 8.79 -6.52
N PRO A 13 4.60 9.96 -6.23
CA PRO A 13 5.58 10.07 -5.16
C PRO A 13 5.11 9.54 -3.82
N LEU A 14 3.88 9.78 -3.47
CA LEU A 14 3.40 9.30 -2.18
C LEU A 14 3.31 7.79 -2.18
N GLU A 15 2.82 7.20 -3.24
CA GLU A 15 2.74 5.74 -3.32
C GLU A 15 4.11 5.12 -3.23
N ARG A 16 5.08 5.70 -3.91
CA ARG A 16 6.42 5.16 -3.88
C ARG A 16 7.05 5.30 -2.51
N ARG A 17 6.84 6.44 -1.86
CA ARG A 17 7.40 6.63 -0.54
C ARG A 17 6.75 5.69 0.46
N MET A 18 5.45 5.46 0.34
CA MET A 18 4.79 4.53 1.21
C MET A 18 5.32 3.12 0.98
N ALA A 19 5.50 2.74 -0.28
CA ALA A 19 5.99 1.40 -0.56
C ALA A 19 7.38 1.21 0.02
N GLU A 20 8.23 2.22 -0.09
CA GLU A 20 9.56 2.12 0.48
C GLU A 20 9.52 2.02 1.99
N THR A 21 8.70 2.85 2.62
CA THR A 21 8.61 2.82 4.07
C THR A 21 8.04 1.50 4.56
N LEU A 22 6.99 1.04 3.91
CA LEU A 22 6.36 -0.19 4.35
C LEU A 22 7.24 -1.40 4.09
N SER A 23 8.11 -1.34 3.09
CA SER A 23 8.99 -2.45 2.83
C SER A 23 10.02 -2.64 3.95
N ARG A 24 10.15 -1.66 4.84
CA ARG A 24 11.06 -1.80 5.94
C ARG A 24 10.42 -2.41 7.16
N VAL A 25 9.11 -2.69 7.09
CA VAL A 25 8.47 -3.40 8.17
C VAL A 25 9.01 -4.81 8.17
N GLU A 26 9.37 -5.29 9.35
CA GLU A 26 10.01 -6.59 9.45
C GLU A 26 9.13 -7.67 8.88
N GLY A 27 9.67 -8.43 7.98
CA GLY A 27 8.93 -9.53 7.35
C GLY A 27 8.12 -9.14 6.14
N ALA A 28 8.05 -7.87 5.80
CA ALA A 28 7.18 -7.45 4.71
C ALA A 28 7.69 -7.85 3.33
N GLY A 29 8.99 -7.77 3.13
CA GLY A 29 9.54 -8.04 1.81
C GLY A 29 9.19 -6.92 0.84
N ARG A 30 8.98 -7.26 -0.41
CA ARG A 30 8.62 -6.24 -1.39
C ARG A 30 7.20 -5.80 -1.16
N VAL A 31 6.96 -4.52 -1.35
CA VAL A 31 5.66 -3.92 -1.09
C VAL A 31 5.27 -3.01 -2.25
N SER A 32 4.03 -3.11 -2.65
CA SER A 32 3.47 -2.25 -3.67
C SER A 32 2.24 -1.58 -3.08
N VAL A 33 2.03 -0.32 -3.37
CA VAL A 33 0.94 0.45 -2.82
C VAL A 33 0.17 1.17 -3.92
N VAL A 34 -1.14 1.05 -3.87
CA VAL A 34 -2.00 1.81 -4.76
C VAL A 34 -2.97 2.59 -3.87
N LEU A 35 -3.05 3.90 -4.07
CA LEU A 35 -3.91 4.73 -3.26
C LEU A 35 -5.21 5.02 -4.00
N ARG A 36 -6.29 5.10 -3.24
CA ARG A 36 -7.55 5.54 -3.78
C ARG A 36 -7.74 6.97 -3.30
N CYS A 37 -7.94 7.87 -4.23
CA CYS A 37 -8.09 9.28 -3.88
C CYS A 37 -9.46 9.76 -4.27
N GLY A 38 -9.96 10.72 -3.51
CA GLY A 38 -11.23 11.35 -3.83
C GLY A 38 -11.05 12.43 -4.85
N GLU A 39 -12.13 13.13 -5.13
CA GLU A 39 -12.11 14.17 -6.13
C GLU A 39 -11.20 15.31 -5.72
N ASP A 40 -11.05 15.51 -4.44
CA ASP A 40 -10.18 16.58 -3.97
C ASP A 40 -8.73 16.14 -3.91
N GLY A 41 -8.43 14.93 -4.33
CA GLY A 41 -7.06 14.44 -4.31
C GLY A 41 -6.61 13.85 -3.00
N ALA A 42 -7.43 13.89 -1.99
CA ALA A 42 -7.04 13.34 -0.69
C ALA A 42 -7.18 11.84 -0.71
N ALA A 43 -6.25 11.16 -0.07
CA ALA A 43 -6.29 9.71 -0.01
C ALA A 43 -7.48 9.26 0.81
N GLN A 44 -8.23 8.31 0.28
CA GLN A 44 -9.38 7.77 0.95
C GLN A 44 -9.19 6.31 1.31
N GLY A 45 -8.20 5.67 0.77
CA GLY A 45 -7.93 4.28 1.09
C GLY A 45 -6.71 3.81 0.35
N ALA A 46 -6.33 2.59 0.58
CA ALA A 46 -5.14 2.04 -0.04
C ALA A 46 -5.26 0.54 -0.19
N VAL A 47 -4.61 0.02 -1.23
CA VAL A 47 -4.42 -1.40 -1.38
C VAL A 47 -2.92 -1.63 -1.33
N ILE A 48 -2.49 -2.48 -0.43
CA ILE A 48 -1.09 -2.78 -0.23
C ILE A 48 -0.87 -4.25 -0.51
N VAL A 49 0.07 -4.53 -1.39
CA VAL A 49 0.41 -5.91 -1.72
C VAL A 49 1.84 -6.13 -1.25
N ALA A 50 2.05 -7.11 -0.40
CA ALA A 50 3.36 -7.34 0.19
C ALA A 50 3.67 -8.82 0.22
N GLU A 51 4.95 -9.14 0.02
CA GLU A 51 5.36 -10.53 0.01
C GLU A 51 5.06 -11.24 1.32
N GLY A 52 5.22 -10.56 2.42
CA GLY A 52 5.03 -11.19 3.72
C GLY A 52 3.65 -11.08 4.30
N ALA A 53 2.68 -10.60 3.53
CA ALA A 53 1.35 -10.36 4.08
C ALA A 53 0.56 -11.63 4.33
N ASP A 54 1.10 -12.78 3.97
CA ASP A 54 0.47 -14.04 4.35
C ASP A 54 0.68 -14.32 5.83
N ASP A 55 1.57 -13.60 6.49
CA ASP A 55 1.74 -13.72 7.93
C ASP A 55 0.85 -12.67 8.57
N LEU A 56 -0.05 -13.10 9.45
CA LEU A 56 -1.00 -12.19 10.04
C LEU A 56 -0.34 -11.05 10.79
N ARG A 57 0.76 -11.31 11.47
CA ARG A 57 1.43 -10.26 12.20
C ARG A 57 2.00 -9.20 11.28
N VAL A 58 2.53 -9.63 10.14
CA VAL A 58 3.06 -8.70 9.18
C VAL A 58 1.92 -7.90 8.57
N MET A 59 0.81 -8.57 8.26
CA MET A 59 -0.32 -7.90 7.68
C MET A 59 -0.84 -6.81 8.62
N LEU A 60 -0.95 -7.11 9.90
CA LEU A 60 -1.45 -6.13 10.85
C LEU A 60 -0.47 -4.98 11.03
N SER A 61 0.82 -5.27 11.00
CA SER A 61 1.81 -4.20 11.10
C SER A 61 1.73 -3.27 9.90
N LEU A 62 1.54 -3.83 8.72
CA LEU A 62 1.42 -3.02 7.53
C LEU A 62 0.15 -2.16 7.56
N GLN A 63 -0.95 -2.73 8.04
CA GLN A 63 -2.17 -1.97 8.16
C GLN A 63 -2.01 -0.79 9.10
N ARG A 64 -1.40 -1.04 10.25
CA ARG A 64 -1.20 0.01 11.20
C ARG A 64 -0.31 1.09 10.68
N ALA A 65 0.77 0.71 10.02
CA ALA A 65 1.70 1.69 9.49
C ALA A 65 1.03 2.52 8.40
N ALA A 66 0.26 1.88 7.54
CA ALA A 66 -0.41 2.61 6.48
C ALA A 66 -1.46 3.56 7.04
N GLN A 67 -2.16 3.14 8.08
CA GLN A 67 -3.14 4.00 8.69
C GLN A 67 -2.48 5.24 9.27
N SER A 68 -1.34 5.07 9.90
CA SER A 68 -0.62 6.21 10.44
C SER A 68 -0.15 7.16 9.36
N LEU A 69 0.28 6.61 8.24
CA LEU A 69 0.77 7.44 7.17
C LEU A 69 -0.35 8.19 6.46
N LEU A 70 -1.50 7.56 6.32
CA LEU A 70 -2.58 8.18 5.57
C LEU A 70 -3.62 8.86 6.39
N GLY A 71 -3.75 8.48 7.63
CA GLY A 71 -4.76 9.06 8.49
C GLY A 71 -6.17 8.58 8.18
N VAL A 72 -6.30 7.43 7.52
CA VAL A 72 -7.63 6.91 7.24
C VAL A 72 -7.88 5.68 8.09
N GLU A 73 -9.12 5.29 8.18
CA GLU A 73 -9.48 4.17 9.01
C GLU A 73 -8.92 2.87 8.46
N THR A 74 -8.58 1.97 9.36
CA THR A 74 -8.03 0.70 8.96
C THR A 74 -8.93 -0.05 7.99
N ALA A 75 -10.23 0.11 8.14
CA ALA A 75 -11.14 -0.60 7.26
C ALA A 75 -11.02 -0.18 5.80
N ARG A 76 -10.37 0.93 5.53
CA ARG A 76 -10.20 1.36 4.16
C ARG A 76 -8.84 1.00 3.61
N ILE A 77 -8.07 0.24 4.35
CA ILE A 77 -6.76 -0.19 3.93
C ILE A 77 -6.78 -1.70 3.78
N GLU A 78 -6.52 -2.16 2.58
CA GLU A 78 -6.49 -3.57 2.33
C GLU A 78 -5.07 -4.04 2.15
N VAL A 79 -4.67 -5.10 2.83
CA VAL A 79 -3.33 -5.64 2.72
C VAL A 79 -3.45 -7.08 2.22
N LEU A 80 -2.81 -7.36 1.11
CA LEU A 80 -2.92 -8.65 0.47
C LEU A 80 -1.54 -9.24 0.21
N PRO A 81 -1.42 -10.56 0.22
CA PRO A 81 -0.13 -11.16 -0.08
C PRO A 81 0.18 -11.03 -1.57
N MET A 82 1.46 -10.92 -1.85
CA MET A 82 1.92 -10.76 -3.21
C MET A 82 1.96 -12.13 -3.86
N GLU A 83 1.28 -12.24 -5.01
CA GLU A 83 1.25 -13.47 -5.69
C GLU A 83 2.44 -13.66 -6.53
N GLY A 84 2.74 -14.83 -6.90
CA GLY A 84 3.82 -15.06 -7.82
C GLY A 84 5.15 -15.17 -7.21
N GLY A 85 5.35 -14.54 -6.16
CA GLY A 85 6.64 -14.63 -5.55
C GLY A 85 6.88 -15.99 -5.07
N GLN A 86 5.86 -16.70 -4.74
CA GLN A 86 6.10 -17.89 -4.18
C GLN A 86 6.21 -18.93 -5.09
N SER A 87 5.87 -18.89 -6.13
CA SER A 87 5.92 -20.02 -6.94
C SER A 87 7.06 -20.61 -7.12
#